data_a2b86dc1a7ebdabc33df4dcd9b36316c
#
_entry.id   a2b86dc1a7ebdabc33df4dcd9b36316c
#
_cell.length_a   1.000
_cell.length_b   1.000
_cell.length_c   1.000
_cell.angle_alpha   90.00
_cell.angle_beta   90.00
_cell.angle_gamma   90.00
#
_symmetry.space_group_name_H-M   'P 1'
#
loop_
_entity.id
_entity.type
_entity.pdbx_description
1 polymer ?
#
loop_
_entity_poly.entity_id
_entity_poly.type
_entity_poly.pdbx_seq_one_letter_code
_entity_poly.pdbx_strand_id
1 'polypeptide(L)'
;MNWDERLAECEGFQWDAGNSAKIWDRHQVIPTECEELFFNRPVVVGSDHQHSSGSEERFYALGQSDSGRLMFVVFTIRGRLIRVISARDMSRKERRIFKSS
;
A
#
# COMPACT_ATOMS: atom_id res chain seq x y z
N MET A 1 -19.85 2.43 -0.95
CA MET A 1 -18.82 1.82 -1.83
C MET A 1 -17.72 1.26 -0.95
N ASN A 2 -17.42 -0.02 -1.09
CA ASN A 2 -16.37 -0.66 -0.30
C ASN A 2 -14.98 -0.35 -0.90
N TRP A 3 -13.92 -0.76 -0.18
CA TRP A 3 -12.55 -0.47 -0.60
C TRP A 3 -12.20 -1.06 -1.97
N ASP A 4 -12.77 -2.23 -2.28
CA ASP A 4 -12.50 -2.94 -3.53
C ASP A 4 -12.99 -2.12 -4.73
N GLU A 5 -14.20 -1.61 -4.65
CA GLU A 5 -14.77 -0.75 -5.70
C GLU A 5 -14.02 0.56 -5.82
N ARG A 6 -13.66 1.17 -4.70
CA ARG A 6 -12.92 2.42 -4.69
C ARG A 6 -11.53 2.24 -5.31
N LEU A 7 -10.87 1.13 -4.99
CA LEU A 7 -9.55 0.83 -5.53
C LEU A 7 -9.61 0.61 -7.04
N ALA A 8 -10.64 -0.08 -7.51
CA ALA A 8 -10.83 -0.33 -8.95
C ALA A 8 -11.05 0.96 -9.74
N GLU A 9 -11.55 2.01 -9.11
CA GLU A 9 -11.77 3.31 -9.75
C GLU A 9 -10.53 4.21 -9.72
N CYS A 10 -9.49 3.83 -9.00
CA CYS A 10 -8.28 4.64 -8.94
C CYS A 10 -7.57 4.65 -10.29
N GLU A 11 -7.07 5.82 -10.68
CA GLU A 11 -6.43 6.04 -11.97
C GLU A 11 -4.97 6.46 -11.84
N GLY A 12 -4.45 6.51 -10.62
CA GLY A 12 -3.06 6.87 -10.41
C GLY A 12 -2.70 6.94 -8.94
N PHE A 13 -1.54 7.52 -8.68
CA PHE A 13 -0.95 7.63 -7.35
C PHE A 13 -0.65 9.09 -7.03
N GLN A 14 -0.72 9.43 -5.76
CA GLN A 14 -0.40 10.77 -5.28
C GLN A 14 0.91 10.73 -4.49
N TRP A 15 1.94 11.34 -5.04
CA TRP A 15 3.25 11.45 -4.42
C TRP A 15 3.63 12.92 -4.24
N ASP A 16 4.24 13.21 -3.10
CA ASP A 16 4.89 14.50 -2.84
C ASP A 16 6.11 14.25 -1.97
N ALA A 17 6.84 15.30 -1.62
CA ALA A 17 8.03 15.16 -0.80
C ALA A 17 7.71 14.56 0.57
N GLY A 18 6.51 14.83 1.10
CA GLY A 18 6.10 14.34 2.41
C GLY A 18 6.05 12.82 2.49
N ASN A 19 5.35 12.17 1.55
CA ASN A 19 5.25 10.72 1.62
C ASN A 19 6.42 9.99 0.97
N SER A 20 6.96 10.49 -0.16
CA SER A 20 8.06 9.81 -0.84
C SER A 20 9.36 9.81 -0.03
N ALA A 21 9.69 10.94 0.61
CA ALA A 21 10.88 11.02 1.45
C ALA A 21 10.77 10.12 2.68
N LYS A 22 9.58 10.06 3.27
CA LYS A 22 9.34 9.28 4.48
C LYS A 22 9.55 7.78 4.27
N ILE A 23 9.06 7.23 3.16
CA ILE A 23 9.22 5.80 2.90
C ILE A 23 10.68 5.44 2.60
N TRP A 24 11.40 6.35 1.98
CA TRP A 24 12.83 6.15 1.75
C TRP A 24 13.63 6.23 3.06
N ASP A 25 13.40 7.29 3.84
CA ASP A 25 14.17 7.54 5.07
C ASP A 25 14.01 6.41 6.09
N ARG A 26 12.79 5.88 6.21
CA ARG A 26 12.47 4.88 7.22
C ARG A 26 12.78 3.45 6.78
N HIS A 27 12.55 3.12 5.52
CA HIS A 27 12.58 1.73 5.07
C HIS A 27 13.24 1.52 3.72
N GLN A 28 13.85 2.56 3.16
CA GLN A 28 14.53 2.51 1.86
C GLN A 28 13.62 1.92 0.77
N VAL A 29 12.39 2.37 0.74
CA VAL A 29 11.41 2.03 -0.30
C VAL A 29 11.25 3.23 -1.22
N ILE A 30 11.18 3.00 -2.52
CA ILE A 30 10.95 4.05 -3.51
C ILE A 30 9.50 3.99 -4.03
N PRO A 31 8.95 5.11 -4.51
CA PRO A 31 7.58 5.16 -5.03
C PRO A 31 7.27 4.09 -6.07
N THR A 32 8.18 3.84 -7.01
CA THR A 32 7.99 2.85 -8.07
C THR A 32 7.71 1.46 -7.51
N GLU A 33 8.41 1.05 -6.46
CA GLU A 33 8.19 -0.25 -5.82
C GLU A 33 6.77 -0.37 -5.26
N CYS A 34 6.26 0.71 -4.65
CA CYS A 34 4.91 0.72 -4.13
C CYS A 34 3.87 0.61 -5.25
N GLU A 35 4.09 1.31 -6.35
CA GLU A 35 3.18 1.26 -7.49
C GLU A 35 3.14 -0.15 -8.10
N GLU A 36 4.30 -0.76 -8.27
CA GLU A 36 4.42 -2.12 -8.81
C GLU A 36 3.62 -3.13 -8.00
N LEU A 37 3.63 -2.99 -6.68
CA LEU A 37 2.91 -3.89 -5.78
C LEU A 37 1.43 -4.00 -6.16
N PHE A 38 0.79 -2.90 -6.53
CA PHE A 38 -0.63 -2.89 -6.87
C PHE A 38 -0.93 -3.57 -8.20
N PHE A 39 0.05 -3.72 -9.07
CA PHE A 39 -0.13 -4.34 -10.38
C PHE A 39 0.28 -5.81 -10.42
N ASN A 40 1.01 -6.27 -9.42
CA ASN A 40 1.41 -7.68 -9.35
C ASN A 40 0.37 -8.51 -8.61
N ARG A 41 0.33 -9.80 -8.92
CA ARG A 41 -0.60 -10.72 -8.25
C ARG A 41 0.18 -11.85 -7.58
N PRO A 42 -0.24 -12.32 -6.41
CA PRO A 42 -1.41 -11.82 -5.67
C PRO A 42 -1.13 -10.49 -4.97
N VAL A 43 -2.18 -9.78 -4.62
CA VAL A 43 -2.13 -8.63 -3.71
C VAL A 43 -3.27 -8.80 -2.71
N VAL A 44 -2.95 -8.71 -1.42
CA VAL A 44 -3.93 -8.84 -0.34
C VAL A 44 -4.20 -7.46 0.20
N VAL A 45 -5.46 -7.01 0.16
CA VAL A 45 -5.85 -5.67 0.62
C VAL A 45 -6.91 -5.81 1.70
N GLY A 46 -6.79 -4.98 2.73
CA GLY A 46 -7.78 -4.93 3.80
C GLY A 46 -7.86 -3.54 4.41
N SER A 47 -8.86 -3.35 5.26
CA SER A 47 -9.02 -2.10 5.99
C SER A 47 -8.11 -2.08 7.20
N ASP A 48 -7.48 -0.94 7.43
CA ASP A 48 -6.65 -0.71 8.62
C ASP A 48 -7.46 0.13 9.61
N HIS A 49 -8.34 -0.52 10.36
CA HIS A 49 -9.23 0.17 11.30
C HIS A 49 -8.46 0.86 12.43
N GLN A 50 -7.34 0.28 12.82
CA GLN A 50 -6.54 0.79 13.94
C GLN A 50 -5.96 2.17 13.61
N HIS A 51 -5.61 2.42 12.36
CA HIS A 51 -4.98 3.67 11.93
C HIS A 51 -5.91 4.60 11.16
N SER A 52 -7.16 4.19 10.97
CA SER A 52 -8.16 5.07 10.35
C SER A 52 -8.61 6.12 11.36
N SER A 53 -8.81 7.35 10.91
CA SER A 53 -9.25 8.43 11.76
C SER A 53 -10.25 9.33 11.03
N GLY A 54 -11.34 9.67 11.73
CA GLY A 54 -12.33 10.63 11.24
C GLY A 54 -12.78 10.36 9.82
N SER A 55 -12.49 11.32 8.95
CA SER A 55 -12.90 11.28 7.55
C SER A 55 -11.94 10.50 6.65
N GLU A 56 -10.78 10.07 7.17
CA GLU A 56 -9.78 9.39 6.36
C GLU A 56 -9.65 7.92 6.74
N GLU A 57 -10.13 7.07 5.88
CA GLU A 57 -10.04 5.63 6.04
C GLU A 57 -8.70 5.14 5.47
N ARG A 58 -8.01 4.30 6.22
CA ARG A 58 -6.73 3.72 5.80
C ARG A 58 -6.87 2.26 5.50
N PHE A 59 -6.06 1.81 4.55
CA PHE A 59 -6.03 0.44 4.07
C PHE A 59 -4.61 -0.08 4.11
N TYR A 60 -4.45 -1.40 4.07
CA TYR A 60 -3.13 -2.00 3.89
C TYR A 60 -3.14 -2.90 2.66
N ALA A 61 -1.96 -3.09 2.09
CA ALA A 61 -1.74 -4.05 1.01
C ALA A 61 -0.50 -4.87 1.31
N LEU A 62 -0.61 -6.18 1.11
CA LEU A 62 0.53 -7.10 1.10
C LEU A 62 0.75 -7.53 -0.35
N GLY A 63 1.95 -7.33 -0.83
CA GLY A 63 2.26 -7.67 -2.21
C GLY A 63 3.75 -7.62 -2.50
N GLN A 64 4.10 -7.64 -3.77
CA GLN A 64 5.51 -7.65 -4.15
C GLN A 64 5.78 -6.70 -5.30
N SER A 65 7.00 -6.16 -5.28
CA SER A 65 7.51 -5.35 -6.38
C SER A 65 7.90 -6.27 -7.54
N ASP A 66 8.25 -5.67 -8.68
CA ASP A 66 8.69 -6.44 -9.86
C ASP A 66 9.94 -7.26 -9.58
N SER A 67 10.81 -6.80 -8.68
CA SER A 67 12.01 -7.53 -8.29
C SER A 67 11.74 -8.61 -7.23
N GLY A 68 10.49 -8.76 -6.79
CA GLY A 68 10.14 -9.77 -5.79
C GLY A 68 10.26 -9.32 -4.34
N ARG A 69 10.44 -8.02 -4.09
CA ARG A 69 10.49 -7.51 -2.72
C ARG A 69 9.10 -7.59 -2.09
N LEU A 70 8.99 -8.32 -0.99
CA LEU A 70 7.71 -8.50 -0.28
C LEU A 70 7.49 -7.34 0.67
N MET A 71 6.41 -6.60 0.46
CA MET A 71 6.18 -5.36 1.19
C MET A 71 4.78 -5.27 1.78
N PHE A 72 4.71 -4.52 2.89
CA PHE A 72 3.47 -4.09 3.54
C PHE A 72 3.33 -2.59 3.31
N VAL A 73 2.24 -2.18 2.69
CA VAL A 73 1.99 -0.79 2.33
C VAL A 73 0.71 -0.33 2.99
N VAL A 74 0.76 0.82 3.68
CA VAL A 74 -0.43 1.49 4.22
C VAL A 74 -0.75 2.64 3.29
N PHE A 75 -2.01 2.75 2.89
CA PHE A 75 -2.43 3.78 1.95
C PHE A 75 -3.84 4.27 2.26
N THR A 76 -4.17 5.39 1.68
CA THR A 76 -5.53 5.92 1.66
C THR A 76 -5.90 6.25 0.21
N ILE A 77 -7.18 6.50 -0.03
CA ILE A 77 -7.66 6.87 -1.35
C ILE A 77 -8.21 8.29 -1.26
N ARG A 78 -7.67 9.18 -2.06
CA ARG A 78 -8.11 10.58 -2.15
C ARG A 78 -8.63 10.82 -3.57
N GLY A 79 -9.96 10.97 -3.68
CA GLY A 79 -10.57 11.03 -5.00
C GLY A 79 -10.33 9.73 -5.74
N ARG A 80 -9.60 9.80 -6.85
CA ARG A 80 -9.24 8.64 -7.66
C ARG A 80 -7.75 8.32 -7.62
N LEU A 81 -7.07 8.77 -6.56
CA LEU A 81 -5.64 8.56 -6.41
C LEU A 81 -5.34 7.76 -5.15
N ILE A 82 -4.41 6.82 -5.27
CA ILE A 82 -3.87 6.07 -4.14
C ILE A 82 -2.75 6.91 -3.54
N ARG A 83 -2.87 7.24 -2.26
CA ARG A 83 -1.80 7.93 -1.55
C ARG A 83 -1.17 6.99 -0.54
N VAL A 84 0.06 6.61 -0.78
CA VAL A 84 0.82 5.77 0.14
C VAL A 84 1.22 6.60 1.36
N ILE A 85 1.00 6.02 2.54
CA ILE A 85 1.32 6.67 3.81
C ILE A 85 2.59 6.09 4.40
N SER A 86 2.74 4.76 4.34
CA SER A 86 3.96 4.09 4.76
C SER A 86 4.15 2.81 3.94
N ALA A 87 5.40 2.36 3.87
CA ALA A 87 5.75 1.14 3.17
C ALA A 87 7.00 0.56 3.80
N ARG A 88 7.03 -0.76 3.99
CA ARG A 88 8.16 -1.47 4.58
C ARG A 88 8.17 -2.92 4.12
N ASP A 89 9.25 -3.60 4.40
CA ASP A 89 9.30 -5.04 4.17
C ASP A 89 8.29 -5.76 5.08
N MET A 90 7.76 -6.87 4.60
CA MET A 90 6.82 -7.68 5.37
C MET A 90 7.49 -8.26 6.60
N SER A 91 6.73 -8.33 7.70
CA SER A 91 7.10 -9.12 8.86
C SER A 91 6.98 -10.61 8.53
N ARG A 92 7.49 -11.46 9.42
CA ARG A 92 7.38 -12.91 9.26
C ARG A 92 5.91 -13.37 9.21
N LYS A 93 5.08 -12.80 10.06
CA LYS A 93 3.64 -13.10 10.08
C LYS A 93 2.96 -12.69 8.78
N GLU A 94 3.30 -11.51 8.27
CA GLU A 94 2.74 -11.00 7.03
C GLU A 94 3.13 -11.87 5.84
N ARG A 95 4.37 -12.36 5.82
CA ARG A 95 4.81 -13.28 4.76
C ARG A 95 3.99 -14.57 4.75
N ARG A 96 3.66 -15.09 5.93
CA ARG A 96 2.82 -16.28 6.02
C ARG A 96 1.42 -16.03 5.46
N ILE A 97 0.84 -14.89 5.80
CA ILE A 97 -0.48 -14.50 5.28
C ILE A 97 -0.43 -14.36 3.76
N PHE A 98 0.57 -13.67 3.26
CA PHE A 98 0.73 -13.44 1.83
C PHE A 98 0.92 -14.75 1.05
N LYS A 99 1.76 -15.64 1.56
CA LYS A 99 2.05 -16.91 0.88
C LYS A 99 0.89 -17.89 0.86
N SER A 100 -0.11 -17.70 1.73
CA SER A 100 -1.30 -18.55 1.73
C SER A 100 -2.42 -17.99 0.86
N SER A 101 -2.19 -16.90 0.18
CA SER A 101 -3.21 -16.23 -0.64
C SER A 101 -3.23 -16.75 -2.07
#